data_daf44b54cae215ae220711a0b1a6ff61
#
_entry.id   daf44b54cae215ae220711a0b1a6ff61
#
_cell.length_a   1.000
_cell.length_b   1.000
_cell.length_c   1.000
_cell.angle_alpha   90.00
_cell.angle_beta   90.00
_cell.angle_gamma   90.00
#
_symmetry.space_group_name_H-M   'P 1'
#
loop_
_entity.id
_entity.type
_entity.pdbx_description
1 polymer ?
#
loop_
_entity_poly.entity_id
_entity_poly.type
_entity_poly.pdbx_seq_one_letter_code
_entity_poly.pdbx_strand_id
1 'polypeptide(L)'
;AFHQDGATTLAVGISNVSTTPITVASTAEFLAPGALLIESEIIKYTGVTPTTFTGITRGAYGTTNVAHTAGVAITEVLGVPSATVAAPMPFTATDASYGIELDPINTARVKATVAGVYNFAFSAQFLNYTTVDDNVTVWMKKNGVDIPYSAGVTQVSSKHGSSPGSTIAAWNLVVDMNVNDYIELYFSSTSGDTVCATFPAGTAPVHPISPSLILSATFVSALPA
;
A
#
# COMPACT_ATOMS: atom_id res chain seq x y z
N ALA A 1 -10.58 9.78 -6.96
CA ALA A 1 -9.57 9.29 -6.02
C ALA A 1 -8.85 8.09 -6.63
N PHE A 2 -7.65 7.82 -6.12
CA PHE A 2 -6.83 6.64 -6.44
C PHE A 2 -6.65 5.87 -5.15
N HIS A 3 -6.72 4.54 -5.22
CA HIS A 3 -6.56 3.70 -4.02
C HIS A 3 -5.82 2.40 -4.34
N GLN A 4 -5.28 1.80 -3.28
CA GLN A 4 -4.61 0.51 -3.31
C GLN A 4 -5.40 -0.45 -2.42
N ASP A 5 -6.01 -1.48 -3.01
CA ASP A 5 -6.99 -2.36 -2.37
C ASP A 5 -6.94 -3.82 -2.85
N GLY A 6 -5.81 -4.26 -3.38
CA GLY A 6 -5.66 -5.64 -3.85
C GLY A 6 -6.19 -6.66 -2.86
N ALA A 7 -7.20 -7.44 -3.29
CA ALA A 7 -7.85 -8.44 -2.46
C ALA A 7 -8.24 -9.69 -3.27
N THR A 8 -8.12 -10.87 -2.63
CA THR A 8 -8.48 -12.16 -3.21
C THR A 8 -8.80 -13.17 -2.10
N THR A 9 -8.99 -14.43 -2.45
CA THR A 9 -9.19 -15.52 -1.50
C THR A 9 -8.25 -16.68 -1.78
N LEU A 10 -7.80 -17.36 -0.71
CA LEU A 10 -6.99 -18.56 -0.81
C LEU A 10 -7.81 -19.70 -1.43
N ALA A 11 -7.40 -20.21 -2.59
CA ALA A 11 -8.12 -21.27 -3.27
C ALA A 11 -7.82 -22.67 -2.68
N VAL A 12 -6.59 -22.89 -2.22
CA VAL A 12 -6.12 -24.16 -1.64
C VAL A 12 -5.38 -23.87 -0.33
N GLY A 13 -5.75 -24.58 0.74
CA GLY A 13 -5.08 -24.42 2.04
C GLY A 13 -3.58 -24.68 1.97
N ILE A 14 -2.82 -23.94 2.78
CA ILE A 14 -1.35 -24.05 2.87
C ILE A 14 -0.92 -24.39 4.30
N SER A 15 0.09 -25.23 4.43
CA SER A 15 0.69 -25.54 5.74
C SER A 15 1.64 -24.44 6.19
N ASN A 16 1.99 -24.43 7.47
CA ASN A 16 2.94 -23.47 8.04
C ASN A 16 4.39 -23.59 7.50
N VAL A 17 4.70 -24.68 6.81
CA VAL A 17 6.04 -24.94 6.23
C VAL A 17 6.04 -24.88 4.69
N SER A 18 4.88 -24.63 4.07
CA SER A 18 4.77 -24.59 2.61
C SER A 18 5.49 -23.37 2.04
N THR A 19 6.36 -23.61 1.06
CA THR A 19 7.02 -22.59 0.21
C THR A 19 6.64 -22.74 -1.27
N THR A 20 5.68 -23.61 -1.56
CA THR A 20 5.13 -23.80 -2.93
C THR A 20 4.31 -22.58 -3.35
N PRO A 21 4.05 -22.38 -4.65
CA PRO A 21 3.17 -21.32 -5.11
C PRO A 21 1.81 -21.33 -4.40
N ILE A 22 1.33 -20.15 -4.02
CA ILE A 22 0.05 -19.97 -3.34
C ILE A 22 -1.05 -19.77 -4.39
N THR A 23 -2.01 -20.70 -4.43
CA THR A 23 -3.13 -20.65 -5.38
C THR A 23 -4.28 -19.84 -4.79
N VAL A 24 -4.78 -18.89 -5.58
CA VAL A 24 -5.82 -17.92 -5.21
C VAL A 24 -6.89 -17.82 -6.30
N ALA A 25 -7.99 -17.13 -6.01
CA ALA A 25 -9.05 -16.91 -6.99
C ALA A 25 -8.61 -16.00 -8.16
N SER A 26 -7.84 -14.95 -7.88
CA SER A 26 -7.29 -14.02 -8.87
C SER A 26 -6.11 -13.24 -8.27
N THR A 27 -5.15 -12.85 -9.11
CA THR A 27 -4.03 -11.98 -8.76
C THR A 27 -4.07 -10.64 -9.51
N ALA A 28 -5.17 -10.32 -10.21
CA ALA A 28 -5.26 -9.19 -11.13
C ALA A 28 -5.00 -7.82 -10.48
N GLU A 29 -5.27 -7.69 -9.16
CA GLU A 29 -5.09 -6.46 -8.40
C GLU A 29 -3.78 -6.43 -7.59
N PHE A 30 -2.88 -7.38 -7.84
CA PHE A 30 -1.62 -7.51 -7.11
C PHE A 30 -0.42 -7.20 -8.00
N LEU A 31 0.48 -6.38 -7.49
CA LEU A 31 1.73 -6.01 -8.16
C LEU A 31 2.85 -7.00 -7.78
N ALA A 32 3.76 -7.29 -8.70
CA ALA A 32 4.91 -8.16 -8.45
C ALA A 32 6.23 -7.40 -8.67
N PRO A 33 7.23 -7.56 -7.78
CA PRO A 33 7.16 -8.28 -6.51
C PRO A 33 6.31 -7.56 -5.47
N GLY A 34 5.79 -8.29 -4.47
CA GLY A 34 4.93 -7.70 -3.45
C GLY A 34 4.86 -8.53 -2.17
N ALA A 35 3.91 -8.16 -1.34
CA ALA A 35 3.56 -8.91 -0.13
C ALA A 35 2.04 -8.99 0.03
N LEU A 36 1.59 -10.00 0.74
CA LEU A 36 0.18 -10.24 1.05
C LEU A 36 0.01 -10.57 2.52
N LEU A 37 -1.14 -10.19 3.06
CA LEU A 37 -1.60 -10.54 4.39
C LEU A 37 -2.65 -11.64 4.29
N ILE A 38 -2.42 -12.75 4.99
CA ILE A 38 -3.39 -13.82 5.19
C ILE A 38 -3.61 -13.95 6.70
N GLU A 39 -4.78 -13.58 7.19
CA GLU A 39 -5.12 -13.56 8.62
C GLU A 39 -4.08 -12.73 9.43
N SER A 40 -3.09 -13.37 10.07
CA SER A 40 -2.04 -12.71 10.87
C SER A 40 -0.64 -12.87 10.30
N GLU A 41 -0.49 -13.48 9.11
CA GLU A 41 0.80 -13.71 8.49
C GLU A 41 0.98 -12.85 7.25
N ILE A 42 2.15 -12.20 7.15
CA ILE A 42 2.58 -11.51 5.93
C ILE A 42 3.54 -12.42 5.16
N ILE A 43 3.28 -12.56 3.87
CA ILE A 43 4.02 -13.43 2.96
C ILE A 43 4.52 -12.59 1.79
N LYS A 44 5.83 -12.54 1.55
CA LYS A 44 6.41 -11.92 0.35
C LYS A 44 6.33 -12.88 -0.83
N TYR A 45 6.17 -12.32 -2.03
CA TYR A 45 6.25 -13.05 -3.29
C TYR A 45 7.04 -12.26 -4.33
N THR A 46 7.64 -12.95 -5.30
CA THR A 46 8.44 -12.31 -6.35
C THR A 46 7.78 -12.28 -7.70
N GLY A 47 6.72 -13.07 -7.91
CA GLY A 47 6.01 -13.12 -9.17
C GLY A 47 4.56 -13.56 -9.02
N VAL A 48 3.75 -13.25 -10.03
CA VAL A 48 2.34 -13.62 -10.13
C VAL A 48 2.05 -14.30 -11.46
N THR A 49 1.12 -15.26 -11.46
CA THR A 49 0.37 -15.72 -12.62
C THR A 49 -1.09 -15.34 -12.42
N PRO A 50 -2.02 -15.55 -13.35
CA PRO A 50 -3.43 -15.14 -13.14
C PRO A 50 -4.07 -15.66 -11.86
N THR A 51 -3.58 -16.76 -11.29
CA THR A 51 -4.16 -17.41 -10.11
C THR A 51 -3.14 -17.91 -9.09
N THR A 52 -1.86 -17.52 -9.19
CA THR A 52 -0.86 -17.97 -8.22
C THR A 52 0.16 -16.87 -7.89
N PHE A 53 0.60 -16.86 -6.64
CA PHE A 53 1.79 -16.15 -6.19
C PHE A 53 2.98 -17.09 -6.16
N THR A 54 4.13 -16.68 -6.69
CA THR A 54 5.36 -17.47 -6.80
C THR A 54 6.54 -16.82 -6.11
N GLY A 55 7.59 -17.60 -5.78
CA GLY A 55 8.77 -17.06 -5.07
C GLY A 55 8.46 -16.63 -3.65
N ILE A 56 7.83 -17.52 -2.89
CA ILE A 56 7.22 -17.26 -1.59
C ILE A 56 8.26 -17.19 -0.47
N THR A 57 8.16 -16.14 0.36
CA THR A 57 8.87 -16.02 1.66
C THR A 57 7.85 -15.82 2.76
N ARG A 58 7.73 -16.80 3.65
CA ARG A 58 6.76 -16.84 4.75
C ARG A 58 7.23 -16.02 5.96
N GLY A 59 6.29 -15.59 6.81
CA GLY A 59 6.56 -14.92 8.08
C GLY A 59 7.32 -13.61 7.94
N ALA A 60 7.03 -12.82 6.92
CA ALA A 60 7.69 -11.54 6.67
C ALA A 60 7.23 -10.45 7.68
N TYR A 61 8.01 -9.38 7.80
CA TYR A 61 7.68 -8.19 8.58
C TYR A 61 7.29 -8.50 10.05
N GLY A 62 8.03 -9.42 10.70
CA GLY A 62 7.82 -9.75 12.12
C GLY A 62 6.62 -10.66 12.39
N THR A 63 5.96 -11.20 11.37
CA THR A 63 4.88 -12.18 11.52
C THR A 63 5.42 -13.62 11.63
N THR A 64 4.55 -14.55 11.99
CA THR A 64 4.91 -15.97 12.18
C THR A 64 4.20 -16.84 11.15
N ASN A 65 4.90 -17.84 10.62
CA ASN A 65 4.32 -18.81 9.68
C ASN A 65 3.23 -19.63 10.38
N VAL A 66 2.02 -19.61 9.82
CA VAL A 66 0.89 -20.41 10.30
C VAL A 66 0.23 -21.15 9.14
N ALA A 67 -0.53 -22.20 9.44
CA ALA A 67 -1.33 -22.86 8.42
C ALA A 67 -2.59 -22.04 8.11
N HIS A 68 -2.97 -21.97 6.83
CA HIS A 68 -4.16 -21.27 6.39
C HIS A 68 -5.10 -22.21 5.64
N THR A 69 -6.41 -22.08 5.88
CA THR A 69 -7.43 -22.88 5.20
C THR A 69 -7.89 -22.22 3.90
N ALA A 70 -8.38 -23.00 2.96
CA ALA A 70 -9.01 -22.46 1.76
C ALA A 70 -10.20 -21.55 2.09
N GLY A 71 -10.41 -20.50 1.29
CA GLY A 71 -11.51 -19.56 1.45
C GLY A 71 -11.18 -18.33 2.32
N VAL A 72 -10.07 -18.32 3.05
CA VAL A 72 -9.67 -17.12 3.82
C VAL A 72 -9.30 -15.96 2.91
N ALA A 73 -9.59 -14.75 3.36
CA ALA A 73 -9.26 -13.52 2.65
C ALA A 73 -7.75 -13.28 2.60
N ILE A 74 -7.31 -12.76 1.48
CA ILE A 74 -5.94 -12.31 1.23
C ILE A 74 -6.02 -10.86 0.78
N THR A 75 -5.20 -9.98 1.37
CA THR A 75 -5.11 -8.58 0.96
C THR A 75 -3.67 -8.20 0.67
N GLU A 76 -3.48 -7.19 -0.17
CA GLU A 76 -2.16 -6.68 -0.51
C GLU A 76 -1.56 -5.84 0.62
N VAL A 77 -0.25 -5.91 0.73
CA VAL A 77 0.56 -5.19 1.72
C VAL A 77 1.70 -4.48 1.00
N LEU A 78 1.87 -3.20 1.29
CA LEU A 78 3.03 -2.44 0.84
C LEU A 78 4.07 -2.38 1.97
N GLY A 79 5.27 -2.83 1.69
CA GLY A 79 6.39 -2.78 2.63
C GLY A 79 7.61 -2.11 2.02
N VAL A 80 8.50 -1.59 2.87
CA VAL A 80 9.81 -1.10 2.42
C VAL A 80 10.78 -2.27 2.23
N PRO A 81 11.76 -2.14 1.32
CA PRO A 81 12.78 -3.19 1.13
C PRO A 81 13.64 -3.43 2.37
N SER A 82 13.95 -2.37 3.11
CA SER A 82 14.71 -2.41 4.38
C SER A 82 14.56 -1.09 5.14
N ALA A 83 15.07 -1.02 6.37
CA ALA A 83 15.12 0.19 7.19
C ALA A 83 15.86 1.39 6.55
N THR A 84 16.68 1.16 5.55
CA THR A 84 17.49 2.20 4.87
C THR A 84 16.99 2.54 3.47
N VAL A 85 15.93 1.88 2.99
CA VAL A 85 15.43 2.05 1.62
C VAL A 85 13.93 2.35 1.66
N ALA A 86 13.58 3.55 1.20
CA ALA A 86 12.19 3.94 1.03
C ALA A 86 11.53 3.23 -0.16
N ALA A 87 10.22 3.10 -0.11
CA ALA A 87 9.42 2.53 -1.19
C ALA A 87 8.39 3.52 -1.74
N PRO A 88 8.12 3.52 -3.05
CA PRO A 88 6.96 4.17 -3.61
C PRO A 88 5.68 3.44 -3.18
N MET A 89 4.57 4.17 -3.16
CA MET A 89 3.26 3.65 -2.80
C MET A 89 2.39 3.59 -4.07
N PRO A 90 2.28 2.43 -4.74
CA PRO A 90 1.50 2.28 -5.95
C PRO A 90 -0.01 2.24 -5.67
N PHE A 91 -0.81 2.51 -6.69
CA PHE A 91 -2.26 2.41 -6.69
C PHE A 91 -2.70 1.30 -7.62
N THR A 92 -3.80 0.63 -7.31
CA THR A 92 -4.39 -0.45 -8.13
C THR A 92 -5.68 -0.03 -8.82
N ALA A 93 -6.36 1.00 -8.30
CA ALA A 93 -7.65 1.44 -8.81
C ALA A 93 -7.82 2.95 -8.85
N THR A 94 -8.76 3.39 -9.69
CA THR A 94 -9.19 4.79 -9.85
C THR A 94 -10.70 4.84 -9.82
N ASP A 95 -11.30 5.55 -8.86
CA ASP A 95 -12.76 5.73 -8.79
C ASP A 95 -13.26 6.72 -9.85
N ALA A 96 -12.67 7.93 -9.82
CA ALA A 96 -12.99 9.00 -10.77
C ALA A 96 -11.77 9.91 -10.92
N SER A 97 -11.49 10.33 -12.15
CA SER A 97 -10.41 11.27 -12.44
C SER A 97 -10.82 12.26 -13.52
N TYR A 98 -10.46 13.53 -13.32
CA TYR A 98 -10.57 14.59 -14.30
C TYR A 98 -9.39 15.55 -14.13
N GLY A 99 -8.66 15.76 -15.22
CA GLY A 99 -7.44 16.59 -15.20
C GLY A 99 -6.20 15.92 -14.60
N ILE A 100 -6.38 14.71 -14.05
CA ILE A 100 -5.32 13.83 -13.54
C ILE A 100 -5.65 12.39 -13.89
N GLU A 101 -4.64 11.54 -14.02
CA GLU A 101 -4.81 10.11 -14.31
C GLU A 101 -3.75 9.27 -13.59
N LEU A 102 -4.01 8.00 -13.38
CA LEU A 102 -2.99 7.04 -12.97
C LEU A 102 -2.10 6.72 -14.18
N ASP A 103 -0.78 6.76 -13.99
CA ASP A 103 0.16 6.37 -15.05
C ASP A 103 0.02 4.87 -15.33
N PRO A 104 -0.32 4.45 -16.56
CA PRO A 104 -0.56 3.03 -16.87
C PRO A 104 0.72 2.17 -16.87
N ILE A 105 1.90 2.81 -16.90
CA ILE A 105 3.21 2.13 -16.90
C ILE A 105 3.78 2.05 -15.50
N ASN A 106 3.60 3.10 -14.70
CA ASN A 106 4.07 3.15 -13.31
C ASN A 106 2.94 3.62 -12.40
N THR A 107 2.25 2.67 -11.80
CA THR A 107 1.05 2.91 -10.98
C THR A 107 1.33 3.62 -9.65
N ALA A 108 2.59 3.90 -9.31
CA ALA A 108 2.92 4.81 -8.21
C ALA A 108 2.79 6.30 -8.60
N ARG A 109 2.54 6.61 -9.88
CA ARG A 109 2.48 7.97 -10.43
C ARG A 109 1.06 8.40 -10.73
N VAL A 110 0.67 9.52 -10.14
CA VAL A 110 -0.55 10.23 -10.51
C VAL A 110 -0.15 11.46 -11.32
N LYS A 111 -0.52 11.46 -12.61
CA LYS A 111 -0.06 12.40 -13.63
C LYS A 111 -1.13 13.45 -13.95
N ALA A 112 -0.72 14.71 -14.11
CA ALA A 112 -1.60 15.78 -14.55
C ALA A 112 -1.81 15.73 -16.06
N THR A 113 -3.07 15.73 -16.50
CA THR A 113 -3.49 15.90 -17.92
C THR A 113 -3.93 17.34 -18.20
N VAL A 114 -4.19 18.12 -17.16
CA VAL A 114 -4.50 19.56 -17.20
C VAL A 114 -3.54 20.28 -16.28
N ALA A 115 -2.93 21.37 -16.74
CA ALA A 115 -2.07 22.21 -15.91
C ALA A 115 -2.89 22.99 -14.88
N GLY A 116 -2.40 23.09 -13.66
CA GLY A 116 -3.08 23.81 -12.57
C GLY A 116 -2.45 23.63 -11.22
N VAL A 117 -3.03 24.29 -10.24
CA VAL A 117 -2.72 24.08 -8.82
C VAL A 117 -3.64 22.98 -8.30
N TYR A 118 -3.07 21.96 -7.72
CA TYR A 118 -3.81 20.82 -7.17
C TYR A 118 -3.57 20.68 -5.67
N ASN A 119 -4.62 20.36 -4.93
CA ASN A 119 -4.51 19.91 -3.54
C ASN A 119 -4.54 18.37 -3.53
N PHE A 120 -3.41 17.75 -3.18
CA PHE A 120 -3.28 16.31 -2.99
C PHE A 120 -3.47 15.99 -1.52
N ALA A 121 -4.48 15.19 -1.18
CA ALA A 121 -4.73 14.70 0.16
C ALA A 121 -4.66 13.16 0.16
N PHE A 122 -3.95 12.58 1.10
CA PHE A 122 -3.83 11.14 1.23
C PHE A 122 -4.19 10.64 2.62
N SER A 123 -4.52 9.35 2.71
CA SER A 123 -4.52 8.58 3.94
C SER A 123 -3.86 7.22 3.69
N ALA A 124 -3.00 6.79 4.60
CA ALA A 124 -2.29 5.52 4.54
C ALA A 124 -2.41 4.79 5.88
N GLN A 125 -2.78 3.50 5.86
CA GLN A 125 -2.98 2.67 7.05
C GLN A 125 -1.74 1.82 7.31
N PHE A 126 -1.03 2.09 8.41
CA PHE A 126 0.18 1.38 8.80
C PHE A 126 -0.06 0.38 9.91
N LEU A 127 0.58 -0.79 9.78
CA LEU A 127 0.58 -1.88 10.78
C LEU A 127 2.01 -2.24 11.18
N ASN A 128 2.21 -2.46 12.48
CA ASN A 128 3.46 -2.93 13.05
C ASN A 128 3.22 -4.25 13.79
N TYR A 129 3.81 -5.32 13.30
CA TYR A 129 3.74 -6.67 13.89
C TYR A 129 4.90 -6.98 14.84
N THR A 130 5.81 -6.03 15.07
CA THR A 130 6.95 -6.20 15.98
C THR A 130 6.61 -5.80 17.41
N THR A 131 7.52 -6.09 18.34
CA THR A 131 7.39 -5.76 19.77
C THR A 131 7.99 -4.39 20.13
N VAL A 132 8.44 -3.62 19.14
CA VAL A 132 9.06 -2.31 19.30
C VAL A 132 8.27 -1.29 18.48
N ASP A 133 8.05 -0.11 19.04
CA ASP A 133 7.45 1.00 18.31
C ASP A 133 8.32 1.39 17.12
N ASP A 134 7.70 1.78 16.03
CA ASP A 134 8.39 2.18 14.80
C ASP A 134 7.94 3.57 14.34
N ASN A 135 8.83 4.29 13.67
CA ASN A 135 8.50 5.55 13.02
C ASN A 135 8.41 5.36 11.51
N VAL A 136 7.29 5.79 10.96
CA VAL A 136 7.08 5.84 9.52
C VAL A 136 7.14 7.29 9.06
N THR A 137 7.92 7.56 8.03
CA THR A 137 7.94 8.84 7.34
C THR A 137 7.27 8.69 5.99
N VAL A 138 6.31 9.55 5.66
CA VAL A 138 5.68 9.62 4.34
C VAL A 138 5.97 10.99 3.75
N TRP A 139 6.22 11.06 2.43
CA TRP A 139 6.42 12.31 1.71
C TRP A 139 5.99 12.20 0.25
N MET A 140 5.96 13.34 -0.43
CA MET A 140 5.63 13.41 -1.84
C MET A 140 6.84 13.76 -2.68
N LYS A 141 6.90 13.18 -3.88
CA LYS A 141 7.82 13.56 -4.95
C LYS A 141 7.03 14.12 -6.13
N LYS A 142 7.61 15.13 -6.78
CA LYS A 142 7.15 15.64 -8.08
C LYS A 142 8.21 15.32 -9.11
N ASN A 143 7.85 14.63 -10.18
CA ASN A 143 8.76 14.24 -11.26
C ASN A 143 10.02 13.50 -10.75
N GLY A 144 9.86 12.65 -9.71
CA GLY A 144 10.94 11.90 -9.08
C GLY A 144 11.81 12.68 -8.09
N VAL A 145 11.56 13.98 -7.89
CA VAL A 145 12.30 14.85 -6.95
C VAL A 145 11.45 15.08 -5.68
N ASP A 146 12.07 14.97 -4.51
CA ASP A 146 11.40 15.20 -3.24
C ASP A 146 10.88 16.64 -3.15
N ILE A 147 9.59 16.79 -2.79
CA ILE A 147 9.02 18.12 -2.54
C ILE A 147 9.44 18.56 -1.14
N PRO A 148 10.16 19.71 -1.00
CA PRO A 148 10.55 20.23 0.30
C PRO A 148 9.33 20.41 1.22
N TYR A 149 9.50 20.06 2.52
CA TYR A 149 8.45 20.19 3.55
C TYR A 149 7.20 19.32 3.34
N SER A 150 7.22 18.34 2.43
CA SER A 150 6.12 17.41 2.24
C SER A 150 6.16 16.23 3.20
N ALA A 151 7.27 16.01 3.90
CA ALA A 151 7.46 14.87 4.78
C ALA A 151 6.76 15.06 6.13
N GLY A 152 6.06 14.00 6.57
CA GLY A 152 5.51 13.87 7.92
C GLY A 152 5.93 12.55 8.54
N VAL A 153 6.15 12.56 9.85
CA VAL A 153 6.52 11.37 10.63
C VAL A 153 5.35 10.99 11.53
N THR A 154 5.01 9.72 11.55
CA THR A 154 4.04 9.13 12.48
C THR A 154 4.64 7.93 13.19
N GLN A 155 4.33 7.77 14.48
CA GLN A 155 4.70 6.58 15.23
C GLN A 155 3.61 5.52 15.07
N VAL A 156 4.04 4.29 14.82
CA VAL A 156 3.19 3.10 14.82
C VAL A 156 3.59 2.27 16.04
N SER A 157 2.68 2.15 16.99
CA SER A 157 2.94 1.40 18.22
C SER A 157 3.28 -0.07 17.93
N SER A 158 4.01 -0.68 18.84
CA SER A 158 4.28 -2.13 18.83
C SER A 158 3.00 -2.94 18.95
N LYS A 159 3.06 -4.21 18.55
CA LYS A 159 1.93 -5.14 18.69
C LYS A 159 1.56 -5.38 20.15
N HIS A 160 0.28 -5.59 20.41
CA HIS A 160 -0.27 -5.97 21.70
C HIS A 160 -0.80 -7.41 21.63
N GLY A 161 -0.07 -8.35 22.22
CA GLY A 161 -0.37 -9.79 22.05
C GLY A 161 -0.24 -10.21 20.59
N SER A 162 -1.32 -10.72 20.00
CA SER A 162 -1.40 -11.07 18.57
C SER A 162 -1.86 -9.93 17.66
N SER A 163 -2.36 -8.83 18.23
CA SER A 163 -2.88 -7.69 17.45
C SER A 163 -1.74 -6.75 17.08
N PRO A 164 -1.57 -6.39 15.80
CA PRO A 164 -0.57 -5.41 15.40
C PRO A 164 -0.90 -4.03 15.96
N GLY A 165 0.12 -3.23 16.19
CA GLY A 165 -0.05 -1.80 16.36
C GLY A 165 -0.50 -1.17 15.05
N SER A 166 -1.34 -0.13 15.09
CA SER A 166 -1.88 0.50 13.90
C SER A 166 -1.95 2.01 14.00
N THR A 167 -1.79 2.68 12.87
CA THR A 167 -1.92 4.14 12.77
C THR A 167 -2.37 4.53 11.36
N ILE A 168 -3.06 5.66 11.23
CA ILE A 168 -3.37 6.28 9.94
C ILE A 168 -2.56 7.56 9.83
N ALA A 169 -1.72 7.65 8.79
CA ALA A 169 -1.07 8.89 8.40
C ALA A 169 -1.93 9.60 7.34
N ALA A 170 -2.26 10.86 7.55
CA ALA A 170 -3.09 11.62 6.61
C ALA A 170 -2.76 13.12 6.70
N TRP A 171 -2.42 13.71 5.56
CA TRP A 171 -2.31 15.17 5.38
C TRP A 171 -2.43 15.53 3.91
N ASN A 172 -2.32 16.79 3.60
CA ASN A 172 -2.43 17.29 2.24
C ASN A 172 -1.30 18.25 1.89
N LEU A 173 -1.07 18.40 0.59
CA LEU A 173 -0.10 19.32 0.02
C LEU A 173 -0.69 19.97 -1.23
N VAL A 174 -0.48 21.28 -1.37
CA VAL A 174 -0.84 22.03 -2.57
C VAL A 174 0.38 22.12 -3.48
N VAL A 175 0.22 21.71 -4.74
CA VAL A 175 1.31 21.61 -5.71
C VAL A 175 0.88 22.17 -7.08
N ASP A 176 1.76 22.96 -7.68
CA ASP A 176 1.62 23.40 -9.07
C ASP A 176 2.01 22.25 -10.00
N MET A 177 1.16 21.96 -10.98
CA MET A 177 1.37 20.88 -11.95
C MET A 177 1.25 21.40 -13.36
N ASN A 178 2.25 21.17 -14.19
CA ASN A 178 2.14 21.28 -15.65
C ASN A 178 1.56 19.98 -16.23
N VAL A 179 1.11 20.02 -17.47
CA VAL A 179 0.70 18.80 -18.19
C VAL A 179 1.88 17.82 -18.24
N ASN A 180 1.62 16.56 -17.91
CA ASN A 180 2.56 15.46 -17.74
C ASN A 180 3.45 15.51 -16.48
N ASP A 181 3.38 16.52 -15.63
CA ASP A 181 3.95 16.41 -14.29
C ASP A 181 3.23 15.29 -13.52
N TYR A 182 3.96 14.59 -12.66
CA TYR A 182 3.39 13.53 -11.82
C TYR A 182 3.82 13.66 -10.36
N ILE A 183 2.95 13.15 -9.48
CA ILE A 183 3.20 13.01 -8.05
C ILE A 183 3.36 11.53 -7.72
N GLU A 184 4.29 11.22 -6.84
CA GLU A 184 4.47 9.91 -6.20
C GLU A 184 4.43 10.09 -4.68
N LEU A 185 3.77 9.17 -3.96
CA LEU A 185 3.91 9.01 -2.52
C LEU A 185 5.03 8.01 -2.23
N TYR A 186 5.88 8.34 -1.27
CA TYR A 186 6.94 7.48 -0.76
C TYR A 186 6.81 7.32 0.74
N PHE A 187 7.25 6.18 1.25
CA PHE A 187 7.36 5.98 2.70
C PHE A 187 8.64 5.24 3.07
N SER A 188 9.06 5.41 4.31
CA SER A 188 10.13 4.67 4.96
C SER A 188 9.69 4.25 6.36
N SER A 189 10.27 3.18 6.87
CA SER A 189 10.06 2.65 8.21
C SER A 189 11.43 2.52 8.88
N THR A 190 11.58 2.98 10.12
CA THR A 190 12.88 2.94 10.79
C THR A 190 13.34 1.54 11.16
N SER A 191 12.41 0.60 11.36
CA SER A 191 12.71 -0.83 11.53
C SER A 191 12.79 -1.58 10.20
N GLY A 192 12.09 -1.12 9.16
CA GLY A 192 11.86 -1.84 7.91
C GLY A 192 10.74 -2.89 7.99
N ASP A 193 10.06 -3.01 9.13
CA ASP A 193 9.04 -4.04 9.39
C ASP A 193 7.60 -3.50 9.45
N THR A 194 7.42 -2.18 9.52
CA THR A 194 6.08 -1.57 9.42
C THR A 194 5.61 -1.55 7.97
N VAL A 195 4.37 -1.92 7.77
CA VAL A 195 3.74 -2.08 6.45
C VAL A 195 2.49 -1.23 6.31
N CYS A 196 2.15 -0.85 5.08
CA CYS A 196 0.86 -0.25 4.73
C CYS A 196 -0.06 -1.37 4.22
N ALA A 197 -1.22 -1.58 4.84
CA ALA A 197 -2.03 -2.78 4.63
C ALA A 197 -3.51 -2.47 4.34
N THR A 198 -4.05 -3.20 3.37
CA THR A 198 -5.48 -3.25 3.04
C THR A 198 -6.18 -4.21 4.00
N PHE A 199 -7.35 -3.84 4.51
CA PHE A 199 -8.19 -4.73 5.31
C PHE A 199 -9.38 -5.23 4.49
N PRO A 200 -9.72 -6.53 4.58
CA PRO A 200 -10.87 -7.07 3.88
C PRO A 200 -12.17 -6.47 4.40
N ALA A 201 -13.24 -6.61 3.61
CA ALA A 201 -14.59 -6.25 4.05
C ALA A 201 -14.98 -7.04 5.30
N GLY A 202 -15.58 -6.35 6.26
CA GLY A 202 -16.03 -6.96 7.51
C GLY A 202 -17.42 -7.59 7.37
N THR A 203 -17.65 -8.64 8.15
CA THR A 203 -18.94 -9.35 8.20
C THR A 203 -19.72 -9.11 9.49
N ALA A 204 -19.03 -8.74 10.58
CA ALA A 204 -19.64 -8.42 11.88
C ALA A 204 -18.78 -7.40 12.67
N PRO A 205 -19.07 -6.10 12.65
CA PRO A 205 -20.09 -5.43 11.82
C PRO A 205 -19.75 -5.47 10.33
N VAL A 206 -20.80 -5.37 9.50
CA VAL A 206 -20.62 -5.27 8.04
C VAL A 206 -20.03 -3.91 7.70
N HIS A 207 -18.91 -3.92 7.00
CA HIS A 207 -18.26 -2.72 6.46
C HIS A 207 -17.53 -3.04 5.14
N PRO A 208 -17.31 -2.05 4.26
CA PRO A 208 -16.57 -2.27 3.02
C PRO A 208 -15.09 -2.58 3.29
N ILE A 209 -14.39 -3.03 2.24
CA ILE A 209 -12.92 -3.09 2.22
C ILE A 209 -12.32 -1.73 2.58
N SER A 210 -11.23 -1.74 3.33
CA SER A 210 -10.50 -0.53 3.71
C SER A 210 -9.14 -0.52 2.99
N PRO A 211 -8.96 0.31 1.95
CA PRO A 211 -7.71 0.38 1.20
C PRO A 211 -6.52 0.76 2.08
N SER A 212 -5.36 0.21 1.79
CA SER A 212 -4.12 0.57 2.48
C SER A 212 -3.75 2.04 2.26
N LEU A 213 -4.03 2.54 1.05
CA LEU A 213 -3.70 3.88 0.61
C LEU A 213 -4.85 4.47 -0.20
N ILE A 214 -5.19 5.72 0.09
CA ILE A 214 -6.09 6.55 -0.71
C ILE A 214 -5.37 7.86 -1.02
N LEU A 215 -5.39 8.30 -2.28
CA LEU A 215 -4.95 9.62 -2.70
C LEU A 215 -6.09 10.32 -3.45
N SER A 216 -6.47 11.48 -2.98
CA SER A 216 -7.39 12.40 -3.66
C SER A 216 -6.63 13.59 -4.19
N ALA A 217 -6.94 14.03 -5.40
CA ALA A 217 -6.46 15.28 -5.95
C ALA A 217 -7.64 16.17 -6.33
N THR A 218 -7.60 17.42 -5.89
CA THR A 218 -8.60 18.43 -6.20
C THR A 218 -7.96 19.57 -6.95
N PHE A 219 -8.48 19.90 -8.13
CA PHE A 219 -8.10 21.10 -8.88
C PHE A 219 -8.52 22.34 -8.11
N VAL A 220 -7.58 23.22 -7.80
CA VAL A 220 -7.81 24.45 -7.03
C VAL A 220 -7.96 25.64 -7.96
N SER A 221 -7.01 25.84 -8.89
CA SER A 221 -7.01 26.94 -9.84
C SER A 221 -6.14 26.64 -11.07
N ALA A 222 -6.28 27.42 -12.13
CA ALA A 222 -5.29 27.47 -13.19
C ALA A 222 -3.94 28.01 -12.66
N LEU A 223 -2.85 27.69 -13.35
CA LEU A 223 -1.57 28.33 -13.06
C LEU A 223 -1.66 29.84 -13.36
N PRO A 224 -0.93 30.68 -12.60
CA PRO A 224 -0.79 32.08 -12.94
C PRO A 224 -0.24 32.25 -14.36
N ALA A 225 -0.73 33.27 -15.07
CA ALA A 225 -0.24 33.63 -16.41
C ALA A 225 1.18 34.19 -16.34
#